data_c0f202159473e4e991aa8cfb857fb210
#
_entry.id   c0f202159473e4e991aa8cfb857fb210
#
_cell.length_a   1.000
_cell.length_b   1.000
_cell.length_c   1.000
_cell.angle_alpha   90.00
_cell.angle_beta   90.00
_cell.angle_gamma   90.00
#
_symmetry.space_group_name_H-M   'P 1'
#
loop_
_entity.id
_entity.type
_entity.pdbx_description
1 polymer ?
#
loop_
_entity_poly.entity_id
_entity_poly.type
_entity_poly.pdbx_seq_one_letter_code
_entity_poly.pdbx_strand_id
1 'polypeptide(L)'
;MALLPDGTLIITERDTAEVKRLVDGRVEVIGVVEDALSSGGEGGLLGVAVPPDFSDVPRLYLYYTSPTDNRVVSMSYDGNGLGETAAVLTGIPRANIHNGGRIKFGPDGYLYIGTGDASNASLAQDPASLGGKILRVTADGAPAPGNPFDSAVYSLGHRNVQGLAWDSTGRLWASEFGPDRDDELNLIVPGGNYGWPLVTGAPGEERFLDARVVWPSTATSSPSGMAIVGDVAYIGGLRGERLWRVPLADGSAGEPASFFDGAYGRLRDTIAGEDGGLLIATNETGGSRILRVEMQ
;
A
#
# COMPACT_ATOMS: atom_id res chain seq x y z
N MET A 1 -1.51 6.90 4.31
CA MET A 1 -2.50 8.00 4.47
C MET A 1 -3.85 7.56 3.94
N ALA A 2 -4.96 8.12 4.47
CA ALA A 2 -6.32 7.94 3.96
C ALA A 2 -7.17 9.18 4.25
N LEU A 3 -8.12 9.52 3.36
CA LEU A 3 -9.08 10.60 3.58
C LEU A 3 -10.35 10.04 4.21
N LEU A 4 -10.88 10.74 5.20
CA LEU A 4 -12.24 10.55 5.70
C LEU A 4 -13.25 11.20 4.76
N PRO A 5 -14.54 10.83 4.84
CA PRO A 5 -15.60 11.42 3.99
C PRO A 5 -15.78 12.95 4.16
N ASP A 6 -15.26 13.54 5.21
CA ASP A 6 -15.30 14.98 5.48
C ASP A 6 -14.04 15.73 5.01
N GLY A 7 -13.11 15.06 4.32
CA GLY A 7 -11.85 15.60 3.83
C GLY A 7 -10.71 15.60 4.87
N THR A 8 -10.96 15.17 6.10
CA THR A 8 -9.90 15.02 7.11
C THR A 8 -8.88 13.96 6.65
N LEU A 9 -7.59 14.31 6.63
CA LEU A 9 -6.54 13.38 6.29
C LEU A 9 -6.04 12.61 7.52
N ILE A 10 -6.11 11.29 7.46
CA ILE A 10 -5.53 10.38 8.47
C ILE A 10 -4.13 9.95 8.03
N ILE A 11 -3.18 10.00 8.96
CA ILE A 11 -1.76 9.72 8.74
C ILE A 11 -1.29 8.75 9.81
N THR A 12 -0.55 7.72 9.40
CA THR A 12 0.15 6.81 10.31
C THR A 12 1.63 7.15 10.34
N GLU A 13 2.21 7.17 11.52
CA GLU A 13 3.67 7.29 11.72
C GLU A 13 4.26 5.95 12.14
N ARG A 14 5.21 5.47 11.33
CA ARG A 14 5.78 4.13 11.47
C ARG A 14 6.48 3.90 12.81
N ASP A 15 7.33 4.84 13.20
CA ASP A 15 8.29 4.64 14.29
C ASP A 15 7.73 5.05 15.66
N THR A 16 6.78 6.00 15.70
CA THR A 16 6.10 6.44 16.93
C THR A 16 4.81 5.67 17.19
N ALA A 17 4.34 4.88 16.21
CA ALA A 17 3.05 4.19 16.22
C ALA A 17 1.84 5.13 16.40
N GLU A 18 2.03 6.41 16.14
CA GLU A 18 0.98 7.41 16.23
C GLU A 18 0.07 7.39 15.00
N VAL A 19 -1.23 7.51 15.24
CA VAL A 19 -2.22 7.86 14.24
C VAL A 19 -2.56 9.32 14.41
N LYS A 20 -2.48 10.08 13.33
CA LYS A 20 -2.67 11.53 13.32
C LYS A 20 -3.79 11.90 12.36
N ARG A 21 -4.42 13.02 12.62
CA ARG A 21 -5.29 13.70 11.68
C ARG A 21 -4.71 15.04 11.27
N LEU A 22 -4.91 15.42 10.03
CA LEU A 22 -4.64 16.76 9.52
C LEU A 22 -5.97 17.38 9.10
N VAL A 23 -6.36 18.44 9.79
CA VAL A 23 -7.55 19.24 9.52
C VAL A 23 -7.20 20.72 9.65
N ASP A 24 -7.63 21.56 8.71
CA ASP A 24 -7.38 23.01 8.70
C ASP A 24 -5.90 23.39 8.88
N GLY A 25 -4.99 22.59 8.30
CA GLY A 25 -3.55 22.79 8.38
C GLY A 25 -2.91 22.44 9.73
N ARG A 26 -3.66 21.84 10.66
CA ARG A 26 -3.17 21.39 11.97
C ARG A 26 -3.07 19.88 12.03
N VAL A 27 -1.96 19.38 12.54
CA VAL A 27 -1.74 17.96 12.79
C VAL A 27 -1.99 17.66 14.26
N GLU A 28 -2.86 16.69 14.55
CA GLU A 28 -3.22 16.26 15.89
C GLU A 28 -3.05 14.75 16.02
N VAL A 29 -2.50 14.28 17.13
CA VAL A 29 -2.44 12.84 17.46
C VAL A 29 -3.81 12.41 17.96
N ILE A 30 -4.40 11.39 17.33
CA ILE A 30 -5.71 10.84 17.68
C ILE A 30 -5.61 9.46 18.36
N GLY A 31 -4.42 8.91 18.44
CA GLY A 31 -4.15 7.65 19.16
C GLY A 31 -2.78 7.10 18.88
N VAL A 32 -2.40 6.10 19.67
CA VAL A 32 -1.17 5.31 19.53
C VAL A 32 -1.54 3.84 19.45
N VAL A 33 -0.94 3.10 18.53
CA VAL A 33 -1.09 1.64 18.43
C VAL A 33 0.00 0.98 19.27
N GLU A 34 -0.28 0.74 20.54
CA GLU A 34 0.73 0.32 21.54
C GLU A 34 1.45 -0.99 21.20
N ASP A 35 0.76 -1.92 20.51
CA ASP A 35 1.35 -3.19 20.06
C ASP A 35 2.21 -3.07 18.79
N ALA A 36 2.25 -1.92 18.14
CA ALA A 36 3.07 -1.72 16.96
C ALA A 36 4.54 -1.54 17.36
N LEU A 37 5.39 -2.41 16.82
CA LEU A 37 6.82 -2.35 17.09
C LEU A 37 7.50 -1.30 16.22
N SER A 38 8.25 -0.41 16.84
CA SER A 38 9.33 0.31 16.15
C SER A 38 10.53 -0.63 16.03
N SER A 39 10.68 -1.28 14.89
CA SER A 39 11.64 -2.39 14.72
C SER A 39 13.07 -1.93 14.36
N GLY A 40 13.26 -0.63 14.09
CA GLY A 40 14.51 -0.12 13.48
C GLY A 40 14.74 -0.53 12.04
N GLY A 41 13.80 -1.34 11.45
CA GLY A 41 13.78 -1.79 10.07
C GLY A 41 12.64 -1.15 9.26
N GLU A 42 11.93 -1.97 8.48
CA GLU A 42 10.76 -1.54 7.68
C GLU A 42 9.42 -1.76 8.41
N GLY A 43 9.41 -2.49 9.51
CA GLY A 43 8.21 -2.73 10.32
C GLY A 43 7.82 -1.53 11.18
N GLY A 44 6.62 -1.57 11.75
CA GLY A 44 6.04 -0.53 12.58
C GLY A 44 4.56 -0.33 12.27
N LEU A 45 4.00 0.85 12.55
CA LEU A 45 2.66 1.23 12.10
C LEU A 45 2.73 1.68 10.63
N LEU A 46 2.11 0.91 9.73
CA LEU A 46 2.29 1.08 8.28
C LEU A 46 1.05 1.69 7.62
N GLY A 47 0.11 0.86 7.17
CA GLY A 47 -1.04 1.31 6.39
C GLY A 47 -2.24 1.73 7.23
N VAL A 48 -3.05 2.61 6.65
CA VAL A 48 -4.38 2.94 7.14
C VAL A 48 -5.38 2.89 6.00
N ALA A 49 -6.59 2.39 6.26
CA ALA A 49 -7.71 2.41 5.32
C ALA A 49 -9.00 2.84 6.02
N VAL A 50 -9.84 3.54 5.28
CA VAL A 50 -11.18 3.98 5.69
C VAL A 50 -12.19 3.09 4.97
N PRO A 51 -13.13 2.43 5.69
CA PRO A 51 -14.11 1.55 5.07
C PRO A 51 -15.21 2.34 4.37
N PRO A 52 -15.92 1.74 3.38
CA PRO A 52 -17.00 2.40 2.67
C PRO A 52 -18.18 2.82 3.57
N ASP A 53 -18.40 2.08 4.66
CA ASP A 53 -19.45 2.32 5.65
C ASP A 53 -19.02 3.23 6.81
N PHE A 54 -17.91 3.97 6.66
CA PHE A 54 -17.35 4.81 7.72
C PHE A 54 -18.35 5.80 8.32
N SER A 55 -19.23 6.38 7.51
CA SER A 55 -20.23 7.34 7.98
C SER A 55 -21.27 6.71 8.91
N ASP A 56 -21.54 5.41 8.75
CA ASP A 56 -22.50 4.66 9.56
C ASP A 56 -21.82 4.01 10.77
N VAL A 57 -20.60 3.48 10.56
CA VAL A 57 -19.79 2.81 11.59
C VAL A 57 -18.36 3.36 11.55
N PRO A 58 -18.09 4.48 12.25
CA PRO A 58 -16.79 5.11 12.21
C PRO A 58 -15.70 4.22 12.82
N ARG A 59 -14.79 3.75 11.97
CA ARG A 59 -13.62 2.94 12.35
C ARG A 59 -12.51 3.10 11.32
N LEU A 60 -11.27 2.92 11.75
CA LEU A 60 -10.09 2.90 10.91
C LEU A 60 -9.50 1.51 10.89
N TYR A 61 -9.04 1.06 9.72
CA TYR A 61 -8.27 -0.18 9.58
C TYR A 61 -6.79 0.18 9.56
N LEU A 62 -6.01 -0.51 10.38
CA LEU A 62 -4.58 -0.24 10.58
C LEU A 62 -3.78 -1.51 10.37
N TYR A 63 -2.74 -1.42 9.55
CA TYR A 63 -1.76 -2.49 9.37
C TYR A 63 -0.50 -2.14 10.16
N TYR A 64 -0.04 -3.06 10.98
CA TYR A 64 1.20 -2.87 11.73
C TYR A 64 1.96 -4.17 11.97
N THR A 65 3.25 -4.01 12.30
CA THR A 65 4.12 -5.08 12.75
C THR A 65 4.03 -5.22 14.26
N SER A 66 3.58 -6.39 14.74
CA SER A 66 3.54 -6.75 16.16
C SER A 66 4.80 -7.54 16.55
N PRO A 67 4.97 -7.93 17.83
CA PRO A 67 6.06 -8.83 18.25
C PRO A 67 6.07 -10.17 17.51
N THR A 68 4.95 -10.67 17.06
CA THR A 68 4.79 -12.03 16.51
C THR A 68 4.54 -12.08 15.01
N ASP A 69 3.83 -11.10 14.45
CA ASP A 69 3.37 -11.08 13.07
C ASP A 69 3.17 -9.66 12.55
N ASN A 70 2.91 -9.52 11.27
CA ASN A 70 2.21 -8.37 10.73
C ASN A 70 0.71 -8.65 10.81
N ARG A 71 -0.10 -7.63 11.08
CA ARG A 71 -1.55 -7.80 11.23
C ARG A 71 -2.34 -6.57 10.82
N VAL A 72 -3.63 -6.80 10.58
CA VAL A 72 -4.62 -5.76 10.42
C VAL A 72 -5.58 -5.79 11.60
N VAL A 73 -5.85 -4.62 12.14
CA VAL A 73 -6.90 -4.39 13.15
C VAL A 73 -7.86 -3.33 12.67
N SER A 74 -9.09 -3.33 13.20
CA SER A 74 -9.98 -2.17 13.12
C SER A 74 -10.03 -1.50 14.50
N MET A 75 -10.03 -0.17 14.51
CA MET A 75 -10.20 0.62 15.73
C MET A 75 -11.36 1.58 15.54
N SER A 76 -12.25 1.67 16.53
CA SER A 76 -13.35 2.64 16.51
C SER A 76 -12.78 4.07 16.53
N TYR A 77 -13.50 5.01 15.92
CA TYR A 77 -13.12 6.41 15.85
C TYR A 77 -14.31 7.30 16.17
N ASP A 78 -14.21 8.15 17.19
CA ASP A 78 -15.30 9.01 17.66
C ASP A 78 -15.22 10.46 17.15
N GLY A 79 -14.33 10.72 16.19
CA GLY A 79 -14.05 12.06 15.67
C GLY A 79 -12.91 12.76 16.42
N ASN A 80 -12.52 12.31 17.61
CA ASN A 80 -11.45 12.89 18.42
C ASN A 80 -10.32 11.92 18.71
N GLY A 81 -10.63 10.63 18.87
CA GLY A 81 -9.64 9.61 19.22
C GLY A 81 -10.00 8.23 18.74
N LEU A 82 -9.01 7.33 18.83
CA LEU A 82 -9.18 5.91 18.59
C LEU A 82 -9.67 5.21 19.88
N GLY A 83 -10.58 4.28 19.72
CA GLY A 83 -11.18 3.51 20.82
C GLY A 83 -10.90 2.02 20.70
N GLU A 84 -11.97 1.21 20.80
CA GLU A 84 -11.88 -0.26 20.83
C GLU A 84 -11.17 -0.83 19.62
N THR A 85 -10.28 -1.79 19.87
CA THR A 85 -9.51 -2.52 18.84
C THR A 85 -10.09 -3.91 18.64
N ALA A 86 -10.31 -4.29 17.40
CA ALA A 86 -10.68 -5.66 17.00
C ALA A 86 -9.68 -6.20 15.97
N ALA A 87 -9.25 -7.46 16.15
CA ALA A 87 -8.42 -8.13 15.16
C ALA A 87 -9.23 -8.40 13.89
N VAL A 88 -8.65 -8.07 12.73
CA VAL A 88 -9.22 -8.35 11.40
C VAL A 88 -8.46 -9.49 10.74
N LEU A 89 -7.16 -9.37 10.58
CA LEU A 89 -6.32 -10.43 10.02
C LEU A 89 -5.00 -10.49 10.78
N THR A 90 -4.60 -11.67 11.21
CA THR A 90 -3.36 -11.94 11.95
C THR A 90 -2.53 -13.02 11.26
N GLY A 91 -1.29 -13.24 11.70
CA GLY A 91 -0.45 -14.32 11.20
C GLY A 91 0.22 -14.00 9.85
N ILE A 92 0.22 -12.75 9.39
CA ILE A 92 1.00 -12.35 8.22
C ILE A 92 2.48 -12.38 8.61
N PRO A 93 3.35 -13.09 7.87
CA PRO A 93 4.78 -13.17 8.18
C PRO A 93 5.42 -11.79 8.33
N ARG A 94 6.34 -11.67 9.31
CA ARG A 94 7.08 -10.44 9.57
C ARG A 94 8.60 -10.68 9.57
N ALA A 95 9.36 -9.64 9.22
CA ALA A 95 10.81 -9.62 9.36
C ALA A 95 11.31 -8.19 9.60
N ASN A 96 12.64 -8.01 9.60
CA ASN A 96 13.24 -6.68 9.66
C ASN A 96 12.93 -5.84 8.41
N ILE A 97 12.81 -6.49 7.25
CA ILE A 97 12.45 -5.88 5.96
C ILE A 97 11.35 -6.68 5.27
N HIS A 98 10.75 -6.11 4.22
CA HIS A 98 9.70 -6.71 3.39
C HIS A 98 8.43 -7.05 4.18
N ASN A 99 7.93 -6.09 4.91
CA ASN A 99 6.69 -6.26 5.69
C ASN A 99 5.43 -5.88 4.90
N GLY A 100 5.54 -5.33 3.69
CA GLY A 100 4.41 -4.81 2.95
C GLY A 100 3.74 -3.64 3.65
N GLY A 101 2.44 -3.78 3.92
CA GLY A 101 1.69 -2.87 4.80
C GLY A 101 0.75 -1.91 4.09
N ARG A 102 0.64 -1.93 2.77
CA ARG A 102 -0.37 -1.15 2.06
C ARG A 102 -1.72 -1.84 2.18
N ILE A 103 -2.72 -1.11 2.68
CA ILE A 103 -4.10 -1.56 2.76
C ILE A 103 -5.04 -0.54 2.14
N LYS A 104 -6.07 -1.00 1.43
CA LYS A 104 -7.12 -0.17 0.86
C LYS A 104 -8.41 -0.96 0.67
N PHE A 105 -9.56 -0.32 0.87
CA PHE A 105 -10.83 -0.88 0.40
C PHE A 105 -10.96 -0.70 -1.11
N GLY A 106 -11.31 -1.77 -1.80
CA GLY A 106 -11.58 -1.76 -3.24
C GLY A 106 -12.98 -1.25 -3.57
N PRO A 107 -13.26 -0.98 -4.85
CA PRO A 107 -14.58 -0.56 -5.31
C PRO A 107 -15.66 -1.64 -5.09
N ASP A 108 -15.25 -2.87 -4.84
CA ASP A 108 -16.10 -4.00 -4.49
C ASP A 108 -16.42 -4.11 -2.97
N GLY A 109 -15.92 -3.15 -2.18
CA GLY A 109 -16.15 -3.06 -0.73
C GLY A 109 -15.29 -3.98 0.13
N TYR A 110 -14.37 -4.77 -0.44
CA TYR A 110 -13.46 -5.63 0.30
C TYR A 110 -12.13 -4.95 0.59
N LEU A 111 -11.47 -5.38 1.67
CA LEU A 111 -10.16 -4.89 2.06
C LEU A 111 -9.06 -5.66 1.32
N TYR A 112 -8.25 -4.93 0.57
CA TYR A 112 -7.04 -5.44 -0.09
C TYR A 112 -5.81 -5.09 0.73
N ILE A 113 -4.90 -6.07 0.86
CA ILE A 113 -3.73 -5.99 1.73
C ILE A 113 -2.51 -6.43 0.92
N GLY A 114 -1.57 -5.53 0.68
CA GLY A 114 -0.26 -5.85 0.11
C GLY A 114 0.70 -6.30 1.20
N THR A 115 1.25 -7.51 1.06
CA THR A 115 2.21 -8.09 2.00
C THR A 115 3.59 -8.21 1.38
N GLY A 116 4.60 -8.40 2.22
CA GLY A 116 5.95 -8.74 1.79
C GLY A 116 6.29 -10.20 2.07
N ASP A 117 7.38 -10.68 1.49
CA ASP A 117 7.90 -12.04 1.68
C ASP A 117 8.57 -12.25 3.05
N ALA A 118 8.63 -11.21 3.88
CA ALA A 118 9.29 -11.23 5.20
C ALA A 118 10.72 -11.80 5.14
N SER A 119 11.50 -11.46 4.10
CA SER A 119 12.86 -11.96 3.84
C SER A 119 12.95 -13.49 3.66
N ASN A 120 11.82 -14.14 3.46
CA ASN A 120 11.74 -15.55 3.08
C ASN A 120 11.03 -15.68 1.73
N ALA A 121 11.79 -15.56 0.67
CA ALA A 121 11.29 -15.49 -0.69
C ALA A 121 10.41 -16.70 -1.10
N SER A 122 10.61 -17.89 -0.46
CA SER A 122 9.81 -19.07 -0.76
C SER A 122 8.33 -18.89 -0.40
N LEU A 123 8.00 -18.03 0.57
CA LEU A 123 6.62 -17.74 0.98
C LEU A 123 5.80 -17.17 -0.18
N ALA A 124 6.43 -16.43 -1.08
CA ALA A 124 5.74 -15.79 -2.19
C ALA A 124 5.05 -16.79 -3.13
N GLN A 125 5.64 -17.97 -3.32
CA GLN A 125 5.10 -19.03 -4.17
C GLN A 125 4.22 -20.04 -3.41
N ASP A 126 4.18 -20.00 -2.09
CA ASP A 126 3.33 -20.88 -1.28
C ASP A 126 1.91 -20.29 -1.15
N PRO A 127 0.87 -20.91 -1.74
CA PRO A 127 -0.50 -20.38 -1.67
C PRO A 127 -1.12 -20.48 -0.26
N ALA A 128 -0.53 -21.26 0.65
CA ALA A 128 -0.98 -21.33 2.05
C ALA A 128 -0.39 -20.23 2.92
N SER A 129 0.65 -19.53 2.44
CA SER A 129 1.28 -18.41 3.15
C SER A 129 0.57 -17.08 2.86
N LEU A 130 0.48 -16.20 3.86
CA LEU A 130 0.04 -14.81 3.70
C LEU A 130 1.18 -13.85 3.31
N GLY A 131 2.44 -14.32 3.27
CA GLY A 131 3.60 -13.51 2.89
C GLY A 131 3.82 -13.50 1.37
N GLY A 132 4.23 -12.34 0.83
CA GLY A 132 4.47 -12.17 -0.61
C GLY A 132 3.19 -12.27 -1.45
N LYS A 133 2.13 -11.61 -1.02
CA LYS A 133 0.77 -11.71 -1.58
C LYS A 133 0.11 -10.34 -1.72
N ILE A 134 -0.91 -10.30 -2.54
CA ILE A 134 -2.04 -9.40 -2.31
C ILE A 134 -3.16 -10.26 -1.75
N LEU A 135 -3.67 -9.87 -0.59
CA LEU A 135 -4.79 -10.52 0.08
C LEU A 135 -6.07 -9.72 -0.16
N ARG A 136 -7.23 -10.39 -0.13
CA ARG A 136 -8.53 -9.76 -0.25
C ARG A 136 -9.48 -10.40 0.77
N VAL A 137 -9.97 -9.58 1.70
CA VAL A 137 -10.78 -10.05 2.84
C VAL A 137 -12.01 -9.16 3.03
N THR A 138 -13.00 -9.68 3.71
CA THR A 138 -14.13 -8.91 4.20
C THR A 138 -13.71 -7.95 5.32
N ALA A 139 -14.55 -7.03 5.71
CA ALA A 139 -14.28 -6.07 6.78
C ALA A 139 -13.99 -6.73 8.15
N ASP A 140 -14.47 -7.94 8.37
CA ASP A 140 -14.21 -8.76 9.56
C ASP A 140 -13.07 -9.78 9.39
N GLY A 141 -12.35 -9.73 8.23
CA GLY A 141 -11.13 -10.50 7.98
C GLY A 141 -11.34 -11.91 7.41
N ALA A 142 -12.58 -12.32 7.14
CA ALA A 142 -12.82 -13.57 6.42
C ALA A 142 -12.36 -13.47 4.97
N PRO A 143 -11.93 -14.58 4.32
CA PRO A 143 -11.67 -14.58 2.89
C PRO A 143 -12.86 -14.01 2.11
N ALA A 144 -12.59 -13.04 1.21
CA ALA A 144 -13.66 -12.45 0.42
C ALA A 144 -14.24 -13.48 -0.58
N PRO A 145 -15.57 -13.49 -0.79
CA PRO A 145 -16.22 -14.39 -1.75
C PRO A 145 -15.60 -14.24 -3.15
N GLY A 146 -15.38 -15.37 -3.80
CA GLY A 146 -14.81 -15.42 -5.14
C GLY A 146 -13.28 -15.24 -5.20
N ASN A 147 -12.57 -15.31 -4.09
CA ASN A 147 -11.12 -15.42 -4.09
C ASN A 147 -10.68 -16.72 -4.78
N PRO A 148 -9.60 -16.70 -5.57
CA PRO A 148 -9.23 -17.81 -6.44
C PRO A 148 -8.69 -19.06 -5.73
N PHE A 149 -8.27 -18.94 -4.45
CA PHE A 149 -7.62 -20.02 -3.70
C PHE A 149 -8.46 -20.50 -2.49
N ASP A 150 -9.75 -20.18 -2.42
CA ASP A 150 -10.62 -20.43 -1.26
C ASP A 150 -9.98 -19.94 0.07
N SER A 151 -9.18 -18.90 0.01
CA SER A 151 -8.42 -18.31 1.12
C SER A 151 -8.39 -16.79 1.01
N ALA A 152 -7.70 -16.11 1.92
CA ALA A 152 -7.49 -14.67 1.83
C ALA A 152 -6.61 -14.25 0.63
N VAL A 153 -5.88 -15.18 0.01
CA VAL A 153 -4.95 -14.89 -1.09
C VAL A 153 -5.71 -14.52 -2.36
N TYR A 154 -5.40 -13.35 -2.91
CA TYR A 154 -5.95 -12.84 -4.17
C TYR A 154 -4.97 -13.02 -5.32
N SER A 155 -3.68 -12.72 -5.10
CA SER A 155 -2.57 -12.97 -6.02
C SER A 155 -1.32 -13.37 -5.26
N LEU A 156 -0.35 -13.99 -5.93
CA LEU A 156 0.86 -14.52 -5.32
C LEU A 156 2.11 -14.22 -6.16
N GLY A 157 3.29 -14.55 -5.63
CA GLY A 157 4.55 -14.30 -6.32
C GLY A 157 5.03 -12.86 -6.20
N HIS A 158 4.69 -12.18 -5.12
CA HIS A 158 5.12 -10.82 -4.80
C HIS A 158 6.29 -10.81 -3.82
N ARG A 159 7.17 -9.82 -3.95
CA ARG A 159 8.28 -9.61 -3.02
C ARG A 159 7.92 -8.66 -1.88
N ASN A 160 7.48 -7.44 -2.20
CA ASN A 160 7.17 -6.41 -1.20
C ASN A 160 6.25 -5.33 -1.80
N VAL A 161 4.95 -5.57 -1.75
CA VAL A 161 3.93 -4.67 -2.30
C VAL A 161 3.84 -3.39 -1.46
N GLN A 162 3.97 -2.21 -2.11
CA GLN A 162 4.02 -0.92 -1.43
C GLN A 162 2.91 0.06 -1.82
N GLY A 163 2.23 -0.16 -2.94
CA GLY A 163 1.12 0.66 -3.39
C GLY A 163 0.00 -0.17 -4.00
N LEU A 164 -1.24 0.28 -3.81
CA LEU A 164 -2.46 -0.30 -4.39
C LEU A 164 -3.35 0.83 -4.88
N ALA A 165 -3.89 0.74 -6.10
CA ALA A 165 -4.91 1.66 -6.60
C ALA A 165 -5.72 1.00 -7.71
N TRP A 166 -6.91 1.53 -7.98
CA TRP A 166 -7.80 1.09 -9.06
C TRP A 166 -7.90 2.14 -10.14
N ASP A 167 -7.89 1.69 -11.39
CA ASP A 167 -8.20 2.56 -12.54
C ASP A 167 -9.71 2.77 -12.70
N SER A 168 -10.11 3.62 -13.65
CA SER A 168 -11.51 3.99 -13.89
C SER A 168 -12.42 2.81 -14.25
N THR A 169 -11.85 1.70 -14.68
CA THR A 169 -12.58 0.47 -15.01
C THR A 169 -12.62 -0.54 -13.87
N GLY A 170 -12.03 -0.19 -12.71
CA GLY A 170 -11.99 -1.04 -11.52
C GLY A 170 -10.90 -2.10 -11.53
N ARG A 171 -9.90 -2.01 -12.41
CA ARG A 171 -8.73 -2.91 -12.41
C ARG A 171 -7.75 -2.47 -11.35
N LEU A 172 -7.28 -3.44 -10.55
CA LEU A 172 -6.30 -3.21 -9.49
C LEU A 172 -4.88 -3.12 -10.08
N TRP A 173 -4.16 -2.11 -9.63
CA TRP A 173 -2.74 -1.92 -9.91
C TRP A 173 -1.94 -1.91 -8.61
N ALA A 174 -0.72 -2.45 -8.65
CA ALA A 174 0.18 -2.49 -7.51
C ALA A 174 1.59 -2.04 -7.90
N SER A 175 2.22 -1.27 -7.02
CA SER A 175 3.65 -0.96 -7.09
C SER A 175 4.43 -1.86 -6.14
N GLU A 176 5.61 -2.30 -6.57
CA GLU A 176 6.38 -3.30 -5.86
C GLU A 176 7.89 -3.06 -5.95
N PHE A 177 8.61 -3.35 -4.87
CA PHE A 177 10.07 -3.31 -4.85
C PHE A 177 10.68 -4.59 -5.40
N GLY A 178 11.52 -4.46 -6.40
CA GLY A 178 12.45 -5.49 -6.82
C GLY A 178 13.60 -5.71 -5.82
N PRO A 179 14.46 -6.72 -6.03
CA PRO A 179 15.60 -6.99 -5.14
C PRO A 179 16.67 -5.88 -5.20
N ASP A 180 17.41 -5.80 -6.27
CA ASP A 180 18.42 -4.76 -6.55
C ASP A 180 18.10 -4.02 -7.86
N ARG A 181 17.17 -4.55 -8.60
CA ARG A 181 16.70 -4.12 -9.91
C ARG A 181 15.25 -4.51 -10.08
N ASP A 182 14.65 -4.12 -11.19
CA ASP A 182 13.32 -4.53 -11.63
C ASP A 182 12.24 -4.20 -10.58
N ASP A 183 12.21 -2.94 -10.14
CA ASP A 183 11.02 -2.42 -9.46
C ASP A 183 9.84 -2.41 -10.45
N GLU A 184 8.62 -2.64 -9.97
CA GLU A 184 7.50 -3.00 -10.84
C GLU A 184 6.24 -2.16 -10.61
N LEU A 185 5.51 -1.94 -11.72
CA LEU A 185 4.08 -1.62 -11.69
C LEU A 185 3.32 -2.78 -12.33
N ASN A 186 2.48 -3.41 -11.56
CA ASN A 186 1.74 -4.62 -11.92
C ASN A 186 0.25 -4.33 -12.10
N LEU A 187 -0.35 -4.85 -13.18
CA LEU A 187 -1.80 -5.02 -13.29
C LEU A 187 -2.19 -6.32 -12.57
N ILE A 188 -2.96 -6.22 -11.50
CA ILE A 188 -3.29 -7.35 -10.63
C ILE A 188 -4.57 -8.04 -11.08
N VAL A 189 -4.49 -9.35 -11.27
CA VAL A 189 -5.63 -10.20 -11.60
C VAL A 189 -5.82 -11.30 -10.55
N PRO A 190 -7.06 -11.75 -10.31
CA PRO A 190 -7.34 -12.86 -9.39
C PRO A 190 -6.57 -14.12 -9.79
N GLY A 191 -5.87 -14.76 -8.85
CA GLY A 191 -5.10 -15.98 -9.08
C GLY A 191 -3.77 -15.76 -9.81
N GLY A 192 -3.43 -14.52 -10.16
CA GLY A 192 -2.19 -14.19 -10.85
C GLY A 192 -0.95 -14.55 -10.03
N ASN A 193 0.07 -15.08 -10.71
CA ASN A 193 1.40 -15.32 -10.15
C ASN A 193 2.41 -14.39 -10.82
N TYR A 194 3.04 -13.48 -10.01
CA TYR A 194 3.96 -12.45 -10.48
C TYR A 194 5.44 -12.90 -10.42
N GLY A 195 5.68 -14.15 -10.09
CA GLY A 195 6.93 -14.87 -10.35
C GLY A 195 7.99 -14.80 -9.28
N TRP A 196 7.96 -13.84 -8.36
CA TRP A 196 8.97 -13.78 -7.28
C TRP A 196 9.00 -15.06 -6.45
N PRO A 197 10.17 -15.66 -6.12
CA PRO A 197 11.53 -15.22 -6.45
C PRO A 197 12.11 -15.87 -7.73
N LEU A 198 11.31 -16.59 -8.48
CA LEU A 198 11.77 -17.37 -9.64
C LEU A 198 12.14 -16.48 -10.82
N VAL A 199 11.39 -15.39 -11.00
CA VAL A 199 11.62 -14.34 -12.00
C VAL A 199 11.34 -12.96 -11.40
N THR A 200 11.77 -11.89 -12.09
CA THR A 200 11.45 -10.48 -11.79
C THR A 200 11.15 -9.72 -13.08
N GLY A 201 10.40 -8.63 -12.98
CA GLY A 201 10.14 -7.73 -14.09
C GLY A 201 9.18 -8.32 -15.13
N ALA A 202 9.62 -8.34 -16.39
CA ALA A 202 8.84 -8.82 -17.52
C ALA A 202 9.64 -9.87 -18.32
N PRO A 203 9.81 -11.09 -17.78
CA PRO A 203 10.65 -12.13 -18.40
C PRO A 203 10.01 -12.77 -19.63
N GLY A 204 8.69 -12.61 -19.84
CA GLY A 204 7.96 -13.24 -20.94
C GLY A 204 7.75 -14.76 -20.73
N GLU A 205 7.78 -15.24 -19.49
CA GLU A 205 7.52 -16.66 -19.19
C GLU A 205 6.02 -16.92 -19.00
N GLU A 206 5.44 -17.85 -19.76
CA GLU A 206 3.99 -18.15 -19.75
C GLU A 206 3.41 -18.53 -18.38
N ARG A 207 4.27 -18.98 -17.44
CA ARG A 207 3.85 -19.36 -16.08
C ARG A 207 3.57 -18.16 -15.17
N PHE A 208 4.07 -16.98 -15.54
CA PHE A 208 4.06 -15.79 -14.71
C PHE A 208 3.48 -14.59 -15.46
N LEU A 209 2.95 -13.64 -14.72
CA LEU A 209 2.46 -12.40 -15.27
C LEU A 209 3.57 -11.37 -15.29
N ASP A 210 3.84 -10.81 -16.45
CA ASP A 210 4.81 -9.74 -16.62
C ASP A 210 4.32 -8.43 -16.01
N ALA A 211 5.26 -7.71 -15.38
CA ALA A 211 5.02 -6.34 -14.97
C ALA A 211 4.68 -5.45 -16.18
N ARG A 212 3.80 -4.47 -15.98
CA ARG A 212 3.43 -3.50 -17.03
C ARG A 212 4.45 -2.38 -17.19
N VAL A 213 5.16 -2.07 -16.10
CA VAL A 213 6.34 -1.21 -16.09
C VAL A 213 7.42 -1.88 -15.27
N VAL A 214 8.64 -1.86 -15.77
CA VAL A 214 9.84 -2.29 -15.06
C VAL A 214 10.81 -1.12 -14.98
N TRP A 215 11.17 -0.72 -13.75
CA TRP A 215 12.25 0.22 -13.51
C TRP A 215 13.53 -0.56 -13.25
N PRO A 216 14.53 -0.47 -14.14
CA PRO A 216 15.72 -1.35 -14.08
C PRO A 216 16.64 -1.08 -12.89
N SER A 217 16.45 0.04 -12.19
CA SER A 217 17.28 0.42 -11.05
C SER A 217 16.43 0.86 -9.85
N THR A 218 16.54 0.13 -8.75
CA THR A 218 15.90 0.51 -7.47
C THR A 218 16.48 1.81 -6.89
N ALA A 219 17.70 2.20 -7.30
CA ALA A 219 18.32 3.46 -6.88
C ALA A 219 17.59 4.69 -7.44
N THR A 220 16.95 4.55 -8.60
CA THR A 220 16.23 5.64 -9.26
C THR A 220 14.72 5.53 -9.15
N SER A 221 14.20 4.47 -8.51
CA SER A 221 12.77 4.22 -8.34
C SER A 221 12.41 3.96 -6.89
N SER A 222 12.37 2.72 -6.42
CA SER A 222 11.76 2.29 -5.16
C SER A 222 10.31 2.79 -5.03
N PRO A 223 9.40 2.30 -5.92
CA PRO A 223 8.03 2.78 -6.01
C PRO A 223 7.25 2.42 -4.74
N SER A 224 6.65 3.40 -4.10
CA SER A 224 5.95 3.25 -2.83
C SER A 224 4.43 3.46 -3.01
N GLY A 225 3.78 4.22 -2.13
CA GLY A 225 2.35 4.47 -2.24
C GLY A 225 1.94 5.13 -3.54
N MET A 226 0.76 4.77 -4.04
CA MET A 226 0.27 5.21 -5.33
C MET A 226 -1.21 5.63 -5.30
N ALA A 227 -1.54 6.55 -6.20
CA ALA A 227 -2.90 6.91 -6.58
C ALA A 227 -3.09 6.79 -8.10
N ILE A 228 -4.31 6.55 -8.53
CA ILE A 228 -4.70 6.68 -9.94
C ILE A 228 -5.77 7.78 -10.04
N VAL A 229 -5.51 8.76 -10.88
CA VAL A 229 -6.41 9.88 -11.16
C VAL A 229 -6.52 10.03 -12.68
N GLY A 230 -7.73 9.94 -13.24
CA GLY A 230 -7.97 10.06 -14.67
C GLY A 230 -7.17 9.06 -15.50
N ASP A 231 -7.11 7.80 -15.06
CA ASP A 231 -6.32 6.72 -15.69
C ASP A 231 -4.82 7.01 -15.81
N VAL A 232 -4.28 7.76 -14.88
CA VAL A 232 -2.85 8.00 -14.73
C VAL A 232 -2.43 7.56 -13.33
N ALA A 233 -1.48 6.63 -13.24
CA ALA A 233 -0.87 6.25 -11.97
C ALA A 233 0.20 7.27 -11.57
N TYR A 234 0.11 7.73 -10.33
CA TYR A 234 1.08 8.61 -9.67
C TYR A 234 1.69 7.85 -8.49
N ILE A 235 2.99 7.61 -8.55
CA ILE A 235 3.68 6.69 -7.63
C ILE A 235 4.84 7.43 -6.98
N GLY A 236 4.85 7.47 -5.65
CA GLY A 236 5.95 8.05 -4.89
C GLY A 236 7.21 7.18 -4.96
N GLY A 237 8.34 7.75 -5.33
CA GLY A 237 9.64 7.08 -5.34
C GLY A 237 10.43 7.38 -4.07
N LEU A 238 10.90 6.34 -3.37
CA LEU A 238 11.69 6.51 -2.15
C LEU A 238 13.16 6.80 -2.45
N ARG A 239 13.89 5.85 -3.02
CA ARG A 239 15.31 6.05 -3.35
C ARG A 239 15.49 6.97 -4.55
N GLY A 240 14.51 6.96 -5.47
CA GLY A 240 14.49 7.83 -6.63
C GLY A 240 14.14 9.28 -6.31
N GLU A 241 13.60 9.57 -5.13
CA GLU A 241 13.23 10.93 -4.67
C GLU A 241 12.43 11.72 -5.71
N ARG A 242 11.39 11.07 -6.29
CA ARG A 242 10.58 11.60 -7.38
C ARG A 242 9.15 11.09 -7.35
N LEU A 243 8.30 11.76 -8.08
CA LEU A 243 6.95 11.26 -8.40
C LEU A 243 6.98 10.67 -9.82
N TRP A 244 6.64 9.40 -9.94
CA TRP A 244 6.40 8.78 -11.23
C TRP A 244 4.97 9.03 -11.69
N ARG A 245 4.81 9.35 -12.97
CA ARG A 245 3.55 9.47 -13.69
C ARG A 245 3.53 8.43 -14.81
N VAL A 246 2.55 7.52 -14.77
CA VAL A 246 2.40 6.44 -15.75
C VAL A 246 0.99 6.47 -16.33
N PRO A 247 0.80 6.81 -17.61
CA PRO A 247 -0.51 6.69 -18.25
C PRO A 247 -0.96 5.24 -18.33
N LEU A 248 -2.25 4.98 -18.08
CA LEU A 248 -2.85 3.66 -18.15
C LEU A 248 -3.93 3.64 -19.22
N ALA A 249 -3.96 2.58 -20.03
CA ALA A 249 -4.99 2.38 -21.03
C ALA A 249 -5.24 0.89 -21.25
N ASP A 250 -6.49 0.44 -21.14
CA ASP A 250 -6.92 -0.94 -21.46
C ASP A 250 -6.06 -2.05 -20.80
N GLY A 251 -5.60 -1.81 -19.55
CA GLY A 251 -4.73 -2.75 -18.82
C GLY A 251 -3.27 -2.72 -19.27
N SER A 252 -2.90 -1.78 -20.13
CA SER A 252 -1.52 -1.47 -20.50
C SER A 252 -1.04 -0.23 -19.78
N ALA A 253 0.28 -0.08 -19.66
CA ALA A 253 0.93 1.10 -19.13
C ALA A 253 1.77 1.77 -20.22
N GLY A 254 1.70 3.09 -20.29
CA GLY A 254 2.56 3.91 -21.15
C GLY A 254 3.92 4.17 -20.51
N GLU A 255 4.76 4.96 -21.19
CA GLU A 255 6.09 5.31 -20.71
C GLU A 255 6.02 6.14 -19.42
N PRO A 256 6.78 5.75 -18.38
CA PRO A 256 6.89 6.52 -17.15
C PRO A 256 7.56 7.87 -17.37
N ALA A 257 7.01 8.93 -16.78
CA ALA A 257 7.65 10.23 -16.66
C ALA A 257 7.88 10.57 -15.20
N SER A 258 8.98 11.27 -14.89
CA SER A 258 9.30 11.68 -13.52
C SER A 258 9.05 13.17 -13.30
N PHE A 259 8.67 13.52 -12.06
CA PHE A 259 8.45 14.87 -11.58
C PHE A 259 9.09 15.04 -10.21
N PHE A 260 9.45 16.27 -9.85
CA PHE A 260 10.01 16.62 -8.54
C PHE A 260 11.34 15.96 -8.22
N ASP A 261 12.14 15.58 -9.23
CA ASP A 261 13.42 14.89 -9.06
C ASP A 261 14.32 15.59 -8.02
N GLY A 262 14.52 14.94 -6.86
CA GLY A 262 15.29 15.46 -5.73
C GLY A 262 14.69 16.67 -4.99
N ALA A 263 13.56 17.21 -5.43
CA ALA A 263 13.04 18.47 -4.89
C ALA A 263 12.46 18.35 -3.47
N TYR A 264 11.90 17.19 -3.14
CA TYR A 264 11.19 16.96 -1.87
C TYR A 264 11.68 15.72 -1.13
N GLY A 265 12.84 15.16 -1.52
CA GLY A 265 13.38 13.93 -0.95
C GLY A 265 12.50 12.71 -1.23
N ARG A 266 12.48 11.78 -0.32
CA ARG A 266 11.76 10.49 -0.45
C ARG A 266 10.26 10.68 -0.39
N LEU A 267 9.53 10.24 -1.42
CA LEU A 267 8.07 10.29 -1.47
C LEU A 267 7.49 8.93 -1.03
N ARG A 268 6.82 8.90 0.13
CA ARG A 268 6.37 7.66 0.78
C ARG A 268 4.98 7.22 0.34
N ASP A 269 4.04 8.14 0.21
CA ASP A 269 2.66 7.82 -0.08
C ASP A 269 2.03 8.86 -0.99
N THR A 270 1.17 8.42 -1.88
CA THR A 270 0.41 9.27 -2.79
C THR A 270 -1.04 8.82 -2.76
N ILE A 271 -1.95 9.75 -2.50
CA ILE A 271 -3.39 9.51 -2.55
C ILE A 271 -4.07 10.58 -3.41
N ALA A 272 -5.23 10.26 -3.97
CA ALA A 272 -6.07 11.24 -4.66
C ALA A 272 -6.70 12.19 -3.63
N GLY A 273 -6.68 13.47 -3.91
CA GLY A 273 -7.43 14.49 -3.17
C GLY A 273 -8.88 14.57 -3.66
N GLU A 274 -9.77 15.15 -2.85
CA GLU A 274 -11.19 15.35 -3.18
C GLU A 274 -11.40 16.26 -4.39
N ASP A 275 -10.46 17.16 -4.64
CA ASP A 275 -10.45 18.11 -5.76
C ASP A 275 -9.91 17.51 -7.07
N GLY A 276 -9.59 16.22 -7.08
CA GLY A 276 -8.96 15.54 -8.20
C GLY A 276 -7.45 15.78 -8.30
N GLY A 277 -6.85 16.50 -7.35
CA GLY A 277 -5.41 16.65 -7.20
C GLY A 277 -4.77 15.47 -6.45
N LEU A 278 -3.53 15.64 -5.99
CA LEU A 278 -2.80 14.64 -5.22
C LEU A 278 -2.40 15.19 -3.86
N LEU A 279 -2.42 14.31 -2.86
CA LEU A 279 -1.73 14.51 -1.58
C LEU A 279 -0.57 13.53 -1.50
N ILE A 280 0.64 14.05 -1.26
CA ILE A 280 1.87 13.26 -1.25
C ILE A 280 2.56 13.43 0.09
N ALA A 281 2.82 12.32 0.80
CA ALA A 281 3.64 12.33 2.00
C ALA A 281 5.11 12.13 1.65
N THR A 282 5.98 12.99 2.20
CA THR A 282 7.42 12.77 2.19
C THR A 282 7.84 11.84 3.35
N ASN A 283 9.08 11.36 3.30
CA ASN A 283 9.69 10.56 4.36
C ASN A 283 11.12 11.05 4.60
N GLU A 284 11.25 12.15 5.34
CA GLU A 284 12.52 12.82 5.59
C GLU A 284 12.94 12.70 7.05
N THR A 285 14.25 12.64 7.27
CA THR A 285 14.83 12.74 8.61
C THR A 285 14.66 14.17 9.12
N GLY A 286 13.94 14.35 10.23
CA GLY A 286 13.73 15.67 10.85
C GLY A 286 12.37 16.30 10.57
N GLY A 287 11.48 15.62 9.85
CA GLY A 287 10.08 16.01 9.67
C GLY A 287 9.56 15.78 8.27
N SER A 288 8.51 15.00 8.18
CA SER A 288 7.82 14.74 6.92
C SER A 288 6.84 15.87 6.59
N ARG A 289 6.53 16.04 5.30
CA ARG A 289 5.59 17.03 4.78
C ARG A 289 4.47 16.34 4.03
N ILE A 290 3.31 16.98 4.02
CA ILE A 290 2.22 16.67 3.09
C ILE A 290 2.22 17.74 1.99
N LEU A 291 2.46 17.31 0.77
CA LEU A 291 2.43 18.16 -0.41
C LEU A 291 1.04 18.03 -1.05
N ARG A 292 0.43 19.15 -1.43
CA ARG A 292 -0.76 19.19 -2.28
C ARG A 292 -0.33 19.56 -3.70
N VAL A 293 -0.73 18.76 -4.66
CA VAL A 293 -0.44 18.96 -6.09
C VAL A 293 -1.75 19.12 -6.81
N GLU A 294 -1.96 20.31 -7.39
CA GLU A 294 -3.09 20.60 -8.25
C GLU A 294 -2.82 20.06 -9.64
N MET A 295 -3.81 19.39 -10.22
CA MET A 295 -3.73 18.88 -11.59
C MET A 295 -4.21 19.97 -12.55
N GLN A 296 -3.42 20.25 -13.59
CA GLN A 296 -3.76 21.24 -14.63
C GLN A 296 -4.44 20.57 -15.82
#